data_3823b735c91f4ad69cc199d3dd5e92f0
#
_entry.id   3823b735c91f4ad69cc199d3dd5e92f0
#
_cell.length_a   1.000
_cell.length_b   1.000
_cell.length_c   1.000
_cell.angle_alpha   90.00
_cell.angle_beta   90.00
_cell.angle_gamma   90.00
#
_symmetry.space_group_name_H-M   'P 1'
#
loop_
_entity.id
_entity.type
_entity.pdbx_description
1 polymer ?
#
loop_
_entity_poly.entity_id
_entity_poly.type
_entity_poly.pdbx_seq_one_letter_code
_entity_poly.pdbx_strand_id
1 'polypeptide(L)'
;MNDRCSISRRAFAGGALFLALGRSTALAQGFAGLGMGGGGFAPVVPGKTFAFPADHGPHPEYRIEWWYVTANLKDSAGAAYGAQWTLFRQAMEPGAQREGWANQQIWMGHAAVTRADTHRYSETFARGGVGQAGVEAKPFLAWIDSWEMRGTDQMRDNMLAPLELKASGADFAYALRLNADRPLVLQGDAGYSRKSERGQASYYFSQPYFEVTGNITIDDRPAAVTGKAWMDREWSSQPLASDQTGWDWFSLHLDSGEKLMLFRLRQTDGNNYCSGNWISRDGKTAQIASADIKMTPKALIEIEGRKLPVTWDIAIPSLALAIECVPLNARSWMGTSFPYWEGPISFGGSHAGLGYLEMTGY
;
A
#
# COMPACT_ATOMS: atom_id res chain seq x y z
N MET A 1 66.32 30.76 -10.53
CA MET A 1 65.54 31.85 -9.85
C MET A 1 64.11 31.38 -9.78
N ASN A 2 63.73 31.10 -8.55
CA ASN A 2 62.40 30.56 -8.18
C ASN A 2 61.37 31.68 -8.13
N ASP A 3 60.20 31.46 -8.70
CA ASP A 3 59.00 32.16 -8.22
C ASP A 3 57.85 31.18 -8.11
N ARG A 4 57.52 30.88 -6.84
CA ARG A 4 56.37 30.10 -6.45
C ARG A 4 55.13 31.02 -6.44
N CYS A 5 54.18 30.77 -7.32
CA CYS A 5 52.87 31.37 -7.23
C CYS A 5 52.06 30.69 -6.13
N SER A 6 51.85 31.37 -5.02
CA SER A 6 51.00 30.94 -3.91
C SER A 6 49.54 31.29 -4.20
N ILE A 7 48.69 30.27 -4.36
CA ILE A 7 47.25 30.45 -4.46
C ILE A 7 46.67 30.62 -3.04
N SER A 8 46.20 31.80 -2.75
CA SER A 8 45.53 32.16 -1.51
C SER A 8 44.18 31.46 -1.38
N ARG A 9 44.03 30.70 -0.28
CA ARG A 9 42.75 30.13 0.14
C ARG A 9 41.82 31.23 0.62
N ARG A 10 40.84 31.59 -0.20
CA ARG A 10 39.72 32.39 0.25
C ARG A 10 38.80 31.51 1.07
N ALA A 11 38.71 31.81 2.35
CA ALA A 11 37.75 31.23 3.27
C ALA A 11 36.32 31.55 2.82
N PHE A 12 35.54 30.55 2.51
CA PHE A 12 34.09 30.64 2.35
C PHE A 12 33.50 30.66 3.76
N ALA A 13 33.16 31.84 4.25
CA ALA A 13 32.34 31.98 5.45
C ALA A 13 30.90 31.65 5.07
N GLY A 14 30.54 30.38 5.21
CA GLY A 14 29.16 29.90 5.13
C GLY A 14 28.43 30.34 6.40
N GLY A 15 27.56 31.33 6.29
CA GLY A 15 26.63 31.68 7.36
C GLY A 15 25.71 30.49 7.67
N ALA A 16 25.87 29.90 8.85
CA ALA A 16 24.95 28.96 9.42
C ALA A 16 23.66 29.73 9.79
N LEU A 17 22.66 29.69 8.90
CA LEU A 17 21.31 30.10 9.23
C LEU A 17 20.70 29.00 10.11
N PHE A 18 20.78 29.16 11.43
CA PHE A 18 20.00 28.38 12.37
C PHE A 18 18.53 28.76 12.22
N LEU A 19 17.82 28.06 11.35
CA LEU A 19 16.38 27.95 11.42
C LEU A 19 16.06 27.20 12.72
N ALA A 20 15.65 27.94 13.74
CA ALA A 20 14.94 27.40 14.88
C ALA A 20 13.61 26.83 14.35
N LEU A 21 13.63 25.58 13.91
CA LEU A 21 12.43 24.78 13.71
C LEU A 21 11.81 24.60 15.09
N GLY A 22 10.89 25.50 15.43
CA GLY A 22 9.95 25.25 16.50
C GLY A 22 9.44 23.82 16.32
N ARG A 23 9.43 23.04 17.41
CA ARG A 23 8.68 21.80 17.51
C ARG A 23 7.21 22.15 17.36
N SER A 24 6.75 22.39 16.14
CA SER A 24 5.37 22.17 15.79
C SER A 24 5.15 20.68 16.05
N THR A 25 4.29 20.35 16.98
CA THR A 25 3.63 19.06 17.06
C THR A 25 3.12 18.80 15.66
N ALA A 26 3.84 17.95 14.91
CA ALA A 26 3.35 17.40 13.67
C ALA A 26 2.13 16.57 14.08
N LEU A 27 0.96 17.20 14.05
CA LEU A 27 -0.30 16.49 13.96
C LEU A 27 -0.07 15.51 12.82
N ALA A 28 -0.36 14.25 13.06
CA ALA A 28 -0.19 13.16 12.11
C ALA A 28 -0.85 13.58 10.79
N GLN A 29 -0.06 14.20 9.92
CA GLN A 29 -0.48 14.51 8.57
C GLN A 29 -0.62 13.18 7.89
N GLY A 30 -1.78 12.92 7.32
CA GLY A 30 -2.10 11.65 6.71
C GLY A 30 -0.96 11.13 5.83
N PHE A 31 -0.87 9.81 5.69
CA PHE A 31 0.20 9.10 4.98
C PHE A 31 0.73 9.89 3.77
N ALA A 32 2.01 10.18 3.77
CA ALA A 32 2.71 10.92 2.72
C ALA A 32 2.22 12.37 2.46
N GLY A 33 1.52 13.02 3.41
CA GLY A 33 0.91 14.33 3.16
C GLY A 33 -0.19 14.29 2.08
N LEU A 34 -0.69 13.13 1.75
CA LEU A 34 -1.64 12.85 0.67
C LEU A 34 -3.03 13.49 0.86
N GLY A 35 -3.29 14.08 2.02
CA GLY A 35 -4.57 14.75 2.33
C GLY A 35 -4.56 16.27 2.26
N MET A 36 -3.40 16.92 2.06
CA MET A 36 -3.26 18.37 2.19
C MET A 36 -3.44 19.09 0.86
N GLY A 37 -4.51 19.89 0.76
CA GLY A 37 -4.66 21.08 -0.08
C GLY A 37 -4.64 20.91 -1.60
N GLY A 38 -5.43 21.71 -2.26
CA GLY A 38 -5.41 21.93 -3.71
C GLY A 38 -6.75 21.59 -4.38
N GLY A 39 -7.61 22.60 -4.54
CA GLY A 39 -8.74 22.53 -5.47
C GLY A 39 -8.25 22.31 -6.91
N GLY A 40 -9.12 21.82 -7.77
CA GLY A 40 -8.84 21.66 -9.20
C GLY A 40 -8.60 20.22 -9.66
N PHE A 41 -8.42 19.27 -8.76
CA PHE A 41 -8.40 17.84 -9.10
C PHE A 41 -9.82 17.28 -9.27
N ALA A 42 -9.95 16.21 -10.07
CA ALA A 42 -11.22 15.55 -10.28
C ALA A 42 -11.80 14.98 -8.96
N PRO A 43 -13.08 15.20 -8.67
CA PRO A 43 -13.71 14.59 -7.49
C PRO A 43 -14.00 13.11 -7.73
N VAL A 44 -13.99 12.33 -6.66
CA VAL A 44 -14.52 10.97 -6.66
C VAL A 44 -16.02 11.04 -6.41
N VAL A 45 -16.82 10.54 -7.35
CA VAL A 45 -18.29 10.58 -7.29
C VAL A 45 -18.88 9.19 -7.45
N PRO A 46 -20.07 8.89 -6.86
CA PRO A 46 -20.74 7.62 -7.06
C PRO A 46 -21.11 7.38 -8.55
N GLY A 47 -21.23 6.10 -8.92
CA GLY A 47 -21.74 5.71 -10.24
C GLY A 47 -20.70 5.65 -11.36
N LYS A 48 -19.39 5.68 -11.05
CA LYS A 48 -18.33 5.39 -12.04
C LYS A 48 -18.49 3.97 -12.57
N THR A 49 -18.49 3.84 -13.90
CA THR A 49 -18.30 2.56 -14.57
C THR A 49 -16.81 2.33 -14.80
N PHE A 50 -16.28 1.24 -14.29
CA PHE A 50 -14.90 0.84 -14.53
C PHE A 50 -14.74 0.25 -15.92
N ALA A 51 -13.65 0.62 -16.60
CA ALA A 51 -13.33 0.19 -17.96
C ALA A 51 -11.92 -0.45 -17.98
N PHE A 52 -11.86 -1.76 -18.14
CA PHE A 52 -10.58 -2.47 -18.25
C PHE A 52 -10.23 -2.71 -19.71
N PRO A 53 -8.95 -2.49 -20.12
CA PRO A 53 -7.77 -2.25 -19.29
C PRO A 53 -7.52 -0.79 -18.88
N ALA A 54 -8.31 0.18 -19.31
CA ALA A 54 -8.00 1.60 -19.10
C ALA A 54 -7.77 1.95 -17.62
N ASP A 55 -8.63 1.47 -16.70
CA ASP A 55 -8.52 1.74 -15.28
C ASP A 55 -7.36 0.97 -14.57
N HIS A 56 -6.59 0.14 -15.29
CA HIS A 56 -5.30 -0.36 -14.79
C HIS A 56 -4.21 0.70 -14.86
N GLY A 57 -4.35 1.64 -15.79
CA GLY A 57 -3.42 2.73 -16.03
C GLY A 57 -3.53 3.86 -15.01
N PRO A 58 -2.76 4.96 -15.22
CA PRO A 58 -2.77 6.11 -14.35
C PRO A 58 -3.97 7.02 -14.64
N HIS A 59 -4.44 7.72 -13.59
CA HIS A 59 -5.51 8.70 -13.62
C HIS A 59 -4.98 10.09 -13.24
N PRO A 60 -4.26 10.79 -14.13
CA PRO A 60 -3.53 12.01 -13.80
C PRO A 60 -4.42 13.17 -13.37
N GLU A 61 -5.72 13.14 -13.66
CA GLU A 61 -6.72 14.10 -13.19
C GLU A 61 -7.03 13.98 -11.69
N TYR A 62 -6.67 12.83 -11.07
CA TYR A 62 -6.75 12.64 -9.62
C TYR A 62 -5.41 12.92 -8.96
N ARG A 63 -5.46 13.34 -7.71
CA ARG A 63 -4.28 13.78 -6.98
C ARG A 63 -3.34 12.64 -6.62
N ILE A 64 -3.88 11.50 -6.16
CA ILE A 64 -3.11 10.35 -5.69
C ILE A 64 -3.68 9.05 -6.21
N GLU A 65 -2.83 8.08 -6.37
CA GLU A 65 -3.20 6.70 -6.66
C GLU A 65 -2.06 5.75 -6.30
N TRP A 66 -2.42 4.47 -6.13
CA TRP A 66 -1.46 3.41 -5.86
C TRP A 66 -1.85 2.08 -6.48
N TRP A 67 -0.83 1.31 -6.74
CA TRP A 67 -0.83 -0.10 -7.12
C TRP A 67 -0.13 -0.82 -5.99
N TYR A 68 -0.83 -1.66 -5.27
CA TYR A 68 -0.38 -2.23 -4.01
C TYR A 68 -0.59 -3.73 -4.03
N VAL A 69 0.46 -4.51 -3.75
CA VAL A 69 0.42 -5.98 -3.68
C VAL A 69 1.01 -6.44 -2.37
N THR A 70 0.30 -7.32 -1.68
CA THR A 70 0.77 -8.05 -0.51
C THR A 70 0.66 -9.54 -0.74
N ALA A 71 1.63 -10.32 -0.25
CA ALA A 71 1.66 -11.75 -0.41
C ALA A 71 2.02 -12.49 0.88
N ASN A 72 1.23 -13.51 1.20
CA ASN A 72 1.51 -14.51 2.23
C ASN A 72 2.10 -15.74 1.53
N LEU A 73 3.35 -16.05 1.83
CA LEU A 73 4.15 -17.05 1.12
C LEU A 73 4.72 -18.08 2.10
N LYS A 74 5.06 -19.25 1.58
CA LYS A 74 5.79 -20.29 2.31
C LYS A 74 6.77 -20.99 1.38
N ASP A 75 7.88 -21.46 1.96
CA ASP A 75 8.81 -22.35 1.27
C ASP A 75 8.40 -23.84 1.40
N SER A 76 9.19 -24.71 0.81
CA SER A 76 8.96 -26.18 0.86
C SER A 76 9.12 -26.78 2.25
N ALA A 77 9.81 -26.10 3.18
CA ALA A 77 9.94 -26.52 4.57
C ALA A 77 8.78 -25.98 5.45
N GLY A 78 7.88 -25.17 4.88
CA GLY A 78 6.76 -24.56 5.59
C GLY A 78 7.10 -23.26 6.31
N ALA A 79 8.32 -22.72 6.16
CA ALA A 79 8.65 -21.42 6.71
C ALA A 79 7.84 -20.32 6.02
N ALA A 80 7.24 -19.43 6.83
CA ALA A 80 6.37 -18.37 6.36
C ALA A 80 7.17 -17.13 5.97
N TYR A 81 6.71 -16.44 4.92
CA TYR A 81 7.23 -15.18 4.41
C TYR A 81 6.09 -14.22 4.08
N GLY A 82 6.37 -12.93 4.14
CA GLY A 82 5.58 -11.87 3.54
C GLY A 82 6.36 -11.19 2.43
N ALA A 83 5.66 -10.70 1.41
CA ALA A 83 6.22 -9.77 0.44
C ALA A 83 5.21 -8.64 0.20
N GLN A 84 5.73 -7.43 0.04
CA GLN A 84 4.93 -6.25 -0.26
C GLN A 84 5.60 -5.48 -1.41
N TRP A 85 4.77 -4.92 -2.29
CA TRP A 85 5.16 -4.03 -3.37
C TRP A 85 4.12 -2.93 -3.53
N THR A 86 4.56 -1.69 -3.51
CA THR A 86 3.66 -0.55 -3.74
C THR A 86 4.31 0.46 -4.65
N LEU A 87 3.56 0.93 -5.63
CA LEU A 87 3.86 2.09 -6.44
C LEU A 87 2.81 3.16 -6.16
N PHE A 88 3.25 4.29 -5.63
CA PHE A 88 2.42 5.48 -5.42
C PHE A 88 2.67 6.50 -6.52
N ARG A 89 1.61 7.17 -6.96
CA ARG A 89 1.69 8.36 -7.79
C ARG A 89 1.01 9.53 -7.08
N GLN A 90 1.67 10.66 -7.08
CA GLN A 90 1.11 11.93 -6.61
C GLN A 90 1.24 13.00 -7.70
N ALA A 91 0.11 13.62 -8.08
CA ALA A 91 0.12 14.82 -8.89
C ALA A 91 0.35 16.04 -8.00
N MET A 92 1.36 16.86 -8.33
CA MET A 92 1.72 18.08 -7.60
C MET A 92 0.77 19.24 -7.90
N GLU A 93 0.25 19.29 -9.13
CA GLU A 93 -0.66 20.31 -9.64
C GLU A 93 -1.79 19.65 -10.43
N PRO A 94 -3.01 20.20 -10.37
CA PRO A 94 -4.08 19.78 -11.26
C PRO A 94 -3.84 20.27 -12.70
N GLY A 95 -4.54 19.63 -13.65
CA GLY A 95 -4.51 20.03 -15.05
C GLY A 95 -3.87 19.01 -15.99
N ALA A 96 -3.62 19.44 -17.22
CA ALA A 96 -3.07 18.55 -18.25
C ALA A 96 -1.65 18.09 -17.89
N GLN A 97 -1.39 16.82 -18.13
CA GLN A 97 -0.08 16.24 -17.91
C GLN A 97 0.95 16.85 -18.89
N ARG A 98 2.08 17.29 -18.35
CA ARG A 98 3.21 17.80 -19.14
C ARG A 98 4.23 16.69 -19.37
N GLU A 99 4.96 16.77 -20.47
CA GLU A 99 5.99 15.80 -20.82
C GLU A 99 7.37 16.17 -20.26
N GLY A 100 8.27 15.20 -20.21
CA GLY A 100 9.66 15.37 -19.81
C GLY A 100 9.81 15.96 -18.40
N TRP A 101 10.81 16.79 -18.22
CA TRP A 101 11.12 17.41 -16.93
C TRP A 101 10.04 18.39 -16.40
N ALA A 102 9.10 18.81 -17.24
CA ALA A 102 7.98 19.64 -16.83
C ALA A 102 6.81 18.83 -16.26
N ASN A 103 6.90 17.50 -16.28
CA ASN A 103 5.88 16.61 -15.70
C ASN A 103 5.69 16.87 -14.21
N GLN A 104 4.43 16.87 -13.76
CA GLN A 104 4.03 17.22 -12.39
C GLN A 104 3.77 15.99 -11.52
N GLN A 105 4.12 14.80 -12.00
CA GLN A 105 3.93 13.56 -11.24
C GLN A 105 5.18 13.24 -10.44
N ILE A 106 4.98 12.85 -9.19
CA ILE A 106 5.99 12.21 -8.35
C ILE A 106 5.56 10.77 -8.12
N TRP A 107 6.53 9.88 -8.21
CA TRP A 107 6.37 8.46 -7.96
C TRP A 107 7.19 8.05 -6.76
N MET A 108 6.64 7.14 -5.96
CA MET A 108 7.33 6.56 -4.81
C MET A 108 7.07 5.05 -4.83
N GLY A 109 8.12 4.28 -4.68
CA GLY A 109 8.05 2.83 -4.58
C GLY A 109 8.42 2.36 -3.17
N HIS A 110 7.63 1.48 -2.59
CA HIS A 110 7.97 0.73 -1.39
C HIS A 110 7.96 -0.76 -1.70
N ALA A 111 8.95 -1.48 -1.20
CA ALA A 111 9.00 -2.93 -1.27
C ALA A 111 9.53 -3.50 0.05
N ALA A 112 8.98 -4.62 0.49
CA ALA A 112 9.41 -5.28 1.70
C ALA A 112 9.32 -6.79 1.60
N VAL A 113 10.12 -7.47 2.42
CA VAL A 113 10.03 -8.89 2.71
C VAL A 113 10.06 -9.12 4.21
N THR A 114 9.28 -10.07 4.68
CA THR A 114 9.12 -10.37 6.11
C THR A 114 9.27 -11.85 6.36
N ARG A 115 10.02 -12.21 7.39
CA ARG A 115 10.05 -13.52 8.05
C ARG A 115 9.73 -13.34 9.53
N ALA A 116 9.58 -14.42 10.26
CA ALA A 116 9.29 -14.38 11.68
C ALA A 116 10.33 -13.57 12.49
N ASP A 117 11.59 -13.60 12.09
CA ASP A 117 12.73 -12.99 12.76
C ASP A 117 13.36 -11.79 12.00
N THR A 118 12.89 -11.52 10.78
CA THR A 118 13.55 -10.55 9.89
C THR A 118 12.49 -9.77 9.10
N HIS A 119 12.69 -8.46 9.00
CA HIS A 119 11.95 -7.58 8.11
C HIS A 119 12.96 -6.70 7.37
N ARG A 120 12.88 -6.69 6.03
CA ARG A 120 13.71 -5.87 5.16
C ARG A 120 12.81 -5.06 4.25
N TYR A 121 13.13 -3.80 4.06
CA TYR A 121 12.36 -2.92 3.19
C TYR A 121 13.28 -1.97 2.41
N SER A 122 12.74 -1.39 1.36
CA SER A 122 13.40 -0.38 0.54
C SER A 122 12.38 0.64 0.06
N GLU A 123 12.85 1.86 -0.13
CA GLU A 123 12.10 2.99 -0.68
C GLU A 123 12.84 3.58 -1.87
N THR A 124 12.13 3.98 -2.91
CA THR A 124 12.70 4.71 -4.05
C THR A 124 11.73 5.81 -4.51
N PHE A 125 12.27 6.89 -5.05
CA PHE A 125 11.52 8.00 -5.60
C PHE A 125 11.91 8.26 -7.05
N ALA A 126 10.92 8.66 -7.84
CA ALA A 126 11.15 9.03 -9.22
C ALA A 126 10.29 10.23 -9.61
N ARG A 127 10.78 11.01 -10.56
CA ARG A 127 10.01 12.04 -11.25
C ARG A 127 9.30 11.44 -12.45
N GLY A 128 8.06 11.85 -12.68
CA GLY A 128 7.32 11.50 -13.90
C GLY A 128 7.90 12.13 -15.15
N GLY A 129 7.54 11.59 -16.32
CA GLY A 129 7.83 12.17 -17.63
C GLY A 129 9.22 11.89 -18.20
N VAL A 130 10.12 11.26 -17.44
CA VAL A 130 11.51 10.97 -17.85
C VAL A 130 11.82 9.48 -18.00
N GLY A 131 10.79 8.62 -17.92
CA GLY A 131 10.94 7.17 -18.12
C GLY A 131 11.42 6.38 -16.90
N GLN A 132 11.71 7.03 -15.77
CA GLN A 132 12.18 6.37 -14.55
C GLN A 132 11.06 5.63 -13.81
N ALA A 133 9.84 6.13 -13.86
CA ALA A 133 8.66 5.48 -13.31
C ALA A 133 7.42 5.79 -14.15
N GLY A 134 6.43 4.92 -14.06
CA GLY A 134 5.16 5.09 -14.75
C GLY A 134 4.26 3.88 -14.66
N VAL A 135 3.10 4.01 -15.31
CA VAL A 135 2.19 2.89 -15.54
C VAL A 135 1.61 2.97 -16.94
N GLU A 136 1.62 1.85 -17.63
CA GLU A 136 0.95 1.62 -18.91
C GLU A 136 -0.21 0.63 -18.70
N ALA A 137 -1.37 0.95 -19.25
CA ALA A 137 -2.55 0.08 -19.10
C ALA A 137 -2.50 -1.14 -20.04
N LYS A 138 -1.89 -1.00 -21.23
CA LYS A 138 -1.82 -2.06 -22.23
C LYS A 138 -0.62 -1.90 -23.18
N PRO A 139 0.33 -2.87 -23.22
CA PRO A 139 0.43 -3.96 -22.24
C PRO A 139 0.61 -3.43 -20.83
N PHE A 140 0.04 -4.11 -19.82
CA PHE A 140 0.13 -3.62 -18.45
C PHE A 140 1.56 -3.67 -17.96
N LEU A 141 2.03 -2.53 -17.48
CA LEU A 141 3.33 -2.36 -16.84
C LEU A 141 3.26 -1.22 -15.84
N ALA A 142 3.57 -1.50 -14.59
CA ALA A 142 3.82 -0.50 -13.54
C ALA A 142 5.27 -0.64 -13.09
N TRP A 143 6.02 0.47 -13.08
CA TRP A 143 7.47 0.39 -12.77
C TRP A 143 7.99 1.62 -12.05
N ILE A 144 9.06 1.42 -11.31
CA ILE A 144 9.93 2.47 -10.77
C ILE A 144 11.35 1.91 -10.70
N ASP A 145 12.29 2.57 -11.36
CA ASP A 145 13.66 2.07 -11.57
C ASP A 145 13.66 0.63 -12.14
N SER A 146 14.21 -0.33 -11.38
CA SER A 146 14.24 -1.76 -11.74
C SER A 146 13.08 -2.58 -11.17
N TRP A 147 12.22 -1.98 -10.37
CA TRP A 147 11.05 -2.67 -9.82
C TRP A 147 9.92 -2.62 -10.83
N GLU A 148 9.25 -3.74 -11.01
CA GLU A 148 8.16 -3.82 -11.97
C GLU A 148 7.05 -4.77 -11.54
N MET A 149 5.85 -4.44 -11.94
CA MET A 149 4.68 -5.32 -12.00
C MET A 149 4.20 -5.32 -13.44
N ARG A 150 4.37 -6.45 -14.13
CA ARG A 150 4.16 -6.58 -15.57
C ARG A 150 3.11 -7.65 -15.89
N GLY A 151 2.18 -7.31 -16.77
CA GLY A 151 1.28 -8.28 -17.38
C GLY A 151 2.04 -9.21 -18.34
N THR A 152 1.75 -10.50 -18.29
CA THR A 152 2.27 -11.43 -19.31
C THR A 152 1.45 -11.34 -20.58
N ASP A 153 1.93 -11.93 -21.69
CA ASP A 153 1.18 -11.99 -22.97
C ASP A 153 -0.19 -12.70 -22.85
N GLN A 154 -0.40 -13.46 -21.78
CA GLN A 154 -1.64 -14.17 -21.46
C GLN A 154 -2.56 -13.40 -20.51
N MET A 155 -2.19 -12.16 -20.14
CA MET A 155 -2.97 -11.37 -19.19
C MET A 155 -4.38 -11.10 -19.72
N ARG A 156 -5.37 -11.34 -18.85
CA ARG A 156 -6.77 -11.01 -19.08
C ARG A 156 -7.11 -9.72 -18.35
N ASP A 157 -7.55 -8.72 -19.08
CA ASP A 157 -7.79 -7.36 -18.57
C ASP A 157 -8.76 -7.34 -17.37
N ASN A 158 -9.83 -8.14 -17.41
CA ASN A 158 -10.81 -8.22 -16.32
C ASN A 158 -10.36 -8.99 -15.09
N MET A 159 -9.17 -9.59 -15.12
CA MET A 159 -8.56 -10.31 -13.99
C MET A 159 -7.25 -9.67 -13.54
N LEU A 160 -6.63 -8.83 -14.39
CA LEU A 160 -5.28 -8.33 -14.20
C LEU A 160 -4.31 -9.47 -13.82
N ALA A 161 -4.37 -10.54 -14.59
CA ALA A 161 -3.60 -11.78 -14.37
C ALA A 161 -3.42 -12.56 -15.67
N PRO A 162 -2.30 -13.29 -15.85
CA PRO A 162 -1.14 -13.42 -14.96
C PRO A 162 -0.25 -12.17 -14.94
N LEU A 163 0.42 -11.94 -13.77
CA LEU A 163 1.42 -10.89 -13.61
C LEU A 163 2.77 -11.46 -13.19
N GLU A 164 3.84 -10.73 -13.52
CA GLU A 164 5.17 -10.89 -12.94
C GLU A 164 5.46 -9.67 -12.05
N LEU A 165 5.96 -9.92 -10.85
CA LEU A 165 6.25 -8.90 -9.84
C LEU A 165 7.71 -9.02 -9.41
N LYS A 166 8.48 -7.92 -9.49
CA LYS A 166 9.88 -7.89 -9.08
C LYS A 166 10.20 -6.65 -8.28
N ALA A 167 10.97 -6.82 -7.24
CA ALA A 167 11.63 -5.74 -6.53
C ALA A 167 12.88 -6.24 -5.80
N SER A 168 13.75 -5.31 -5.43
CA SER A 168 14.96 -5.59 -4.66
C SER A 168 15.33 -4.39 -3.78
N GLY A 169 15.98 -4.69 -2.67
CA GLY A 169 16.65 -3.73 -1.80
C GLY A 169 18.10 -4.14 -1.60
N ALA A 170 18.78 -3.55 -0.62
CA ALA A 170 20.16 -3.89 -0.29
C ALA A 170 20.32 -5.36 0.14
N ASP A 171 19.35 -5.85 0.94
CA ASP A 171 19.45 -7.15 1.63
C ASP A 171 18.32 -8.09 1.24
N PHE A 172 17.56 -7.79 0.19
CA PHE A 172 16.49 -8.66 -0.30
C PHE A 172 16.23 -8.49 -1.80
N ALA A 173 15.65 -9.51 -2.38
CA ALA A 173 15.05 -9.46 -3.71
C ALA A 173 13.92 -10.48 -3.81
N TYR A 174 12.97 -10.24 -4.68
CA TYR A 174 11.98 -11.24 -5.07
C TYR A 174 11.59 -11.13 -6.54
N ALA A 175 11.23 -12.26 -7.09
CA ALA A 175 10.61 -12.40 -8.40
C ALA A 175 9.45 -13.39 -8.27
N LEU A 176 8.23 -12.89 -8.40
CA LEU A 176 7.00 -13.63 -8.15
C LEU A 176 6.14 -13.64 -9.42
N ARG A 177 5.47 -14.75 -9.66
CA ARG A 177 4.42 -14.88 -10.66
C ARG A 177 3.08 -15.00 -9.94
N LEU A 178 2.13 -14.15 -10.32
CA LEU A 178 0.81 -14.04 -9.72
C LEU A 178 -0.23 -14.48 -10.75
N ASN A 179 -0.96 -15.55 -10.47
CA ASN A 179 -2.02 -16.06 -11.33
C ASN A 179 -3.37 -15.92 -10.62
N ALA A 180 -4.40 -15.55 -11.37
CA ALA A 180 -5.76 -15.52 -10.86
C ALA A 180 -6.71 -16.12 -11.91
N ASP A 181 -7.75 -16.80 -11.43
CA ASP A 181 -8.79 -17.42 -12.27
C ASP A 181 -10.15 -16.74 -12.17
N ARG A 182 -10.24 -15.66 -11.38
CA ARG A 182 -11.46 -14.92 -11.09
C ARG A 182 -11.30 -13.43 -11.41
N PRO A 183 -12.43 -12.74 -11.74
CA PRO A 183 -12.41 -11.32 -12.04
C PRO A 183 -12.02 -10.48 -10.82
N LEU A 184 -11.69 -9.24 -11.12
CA LEU A 184 -11.48 -8.18 -10.15
C LEU A 184 -12.73 -7.95 -9.29
N VAL A 185 -12.52 -7.49 -8.06
CA VAL A 185 -13.55 -7.17 -7.08
C VAL A 185 -13.61 -5.66 -6.90
N LEU A 186 -14.76 -5.06 -7.17
CA LEU A 186 -15.00 -3.66 -6.89
C LEU A 186 -15.32 -3.48 -5.40
N GLN A 187 -14.57 -2.61 -4.71
CA GLN A 187 -14.72 -2.38 -3.27
C GLN A 187 -15.75 -1.26 -3.00
N GLY A 188 -16.38 -1.30 -1.83
CA GLY A 188 -17.43 -0.36 -1.47
C GLY A 188 -18.69 -0.51 -2.34
N ASP A 189 -19.31 0.60 -2.71
CA ASP A 189 -20.47 0.62 -3.61
C ASP A 189 -20.00 0.61 -5.06
N ALA A 190 -19.92 -0.58 -5.66
CA ALA A 190 -19.48 -0.79 -7.04
C ALA A 190 -18.14 -0.06 -7.38
N GLY A 191 -17.20 -0.05 -6.45
CA GLY A 191 -15.90 0.62 -6.61
C GLY A 191 -15.83 2.04 -6.03
N TYR A 192 -16.94 2.60 -5.57
CA TYR A 192 -16.96 3.84 -4.81
C TYR A 192 -16.76 3.53 -3.32
N SER A 193 -15.55 3.72 -2.82
CA SER A 193 -15.16 3.43 -1.43
C SER A 193 -15.16 4.70 -0.59
N ARG A 194 -16.18 4.87 0.26
CA ARG A 194 -16.25 5.99 1.22
C ARG A 194 -15.18 5.86 2.27
N LYS A 195 -14.57 6.99 2.63
CA LYS A 195 -13.52 7.10 3.65
C LYS A 195 -13.97 7.92 4.86
N SER A 196 -15.12 8.55 4.80
CA SER A 196 -15.74 9.26 5.92
C SER A 196 -17.23 9.48 5.68
N GLU A 197 -17.94 9.86 6.73
CA GLU A 197 -19.31 10.33 6.62
C GLU A 197 -19.44 11.68 5.89
N ARG A 198 -18.33 12.42 5.73
CA ARG A 198 -18.30 13.75 5.10
C ARG A 198 -18.08 13.71 3.58
N GLY A 199 -18.00 12.50 3.00
CA GLY A 199 -17.93 12.33 1.54
C GLY A 199 -16.54 12.15 0.94
N GLN A 200 -15.46 12.07 1.74
CA GLN A 200 -14.17 11.62 1.21
C GLN A 200 -14.33 10.19 0.69
N ALA A 201 -13.82 9.93 -0.49
CA ALA A 201 -13.93 8.63 -1.14
C ALA A 201 -12.78 8.39 -2.09
N SER A 202 -12.63 7.16 -2.50
CA SER A 202 -11.73 6.73 -3.57
C SER A 202 -12.46 5.81 -4.55
N TYR A 203 -11.95 5.70 -5.76
CA TYR A 203 -12.25 4.58 -6.63
C TYR A 203 -11.30 3.44 -6.29
N TYR A 204 -11.86 2.25 -6.08
CA TYR A 204 -11.13 1.16 -5.46
C TYR A 204 -11.59 -0.20 -6.01
N PHE A 205 -10.64 -0.98 -6.52
CA PHE A 205 -10.84 -2.39 -6.82
C PHE A 205 -9.67 -3.24 -6.36
N SER A 206 -9.92 -4.52 -6.19
CA SER A 206 -8.92 -5.51 -5.73
C SER A 206 -8.86 -6.71 -6.65
N GLN A 207 -7.69 -7.37 -6.67
CA GLN A 207 -7.54 -8.76 -7.13
C GLN A 207 -7.14 -9.62 -5.93
N PRO A 208 -8.13 -10.26 -5.25
CA PRO A 208 -7.87 -11.02 -4.02
C PRO A 208 -7.62 -12.51 -4.25
N TYR A 209 -7.47 -12.95 -5.50
CA TYR A 209 -7.43 -14.36 -5.87
C TYR A 209 -6.10 -14.82 -6.43
N PHE A 210 -5.03 -14.07 -6.19
CA PHE A 210 -3.74 -14.49 -6.69
C PHE A 210 -3.21 -15.74 -5.99
N GLU A 211 -2.89 -16.75 -6.78
CA GLU A 211 -1.98 -17.84 -6.41
C GLU A 211 -0.57 -17.46 -6.88
N VAL A 212 0.40 -17.58 -5.99
CA VAL A 212 1.76 -17.08 -6.18
C VAL A 212 2.76 -18.22 -6.23
N THR A 213 3.70 -18.11 -7.16
CA THR A 213 4.93 -18.92 -7.22
C THR A 213 6.11 -18.01 -7.50
N GLY A 214 7.29 -18.38 -7.05
CA GLY A 214 8.49 -17.60 -7.36
C GLY A 214 9.62 -17.81 -6.38
N ASN A 215 10.48 -16.82 -6.29
CA ASN A 215 11.66 -16.85 -5.43
C ASN A 215 11.74 -15.57 -4.61
N ILE A 216 12.19 -15.72 -3.37
CA ILE A 216 12.58 -14.66 -2.45
C ILE A 216 14.03 -14.89 -2.05
N THR A 217 14.82 -13.82 -1.95
CA THR A 217 16.16 -13.83 -1.35
C THR A 217 16.16 -12.84 -0.19
N ILE A 218 16.61 -13.26 0.99
CA ILE A 218 16.77 -12.42 2.18
C ILE A 218 18.16 -12.70 2.76
N ASP A 219 18.97 -11.65 2.94
CA ASP A 219 20.35 -11.75 3.46
C ASP A 219 21.13 -12.85 2.70
N ASP A 220 21.12 -12.80 1.35
CA ASP A 220 21.75 -13.75 0.43
C ASP A 220 21.26 -15.20 0.51
N ARG A 221 20.12 -15.45 1.16
CA ARG A 221 19.50 -16.77 1.29
C ARG A 221 18.29 -16.88 0.38
N PRO A 222 18.39 -17.57 -0.76
CA PRO A 222 17.27 -17.78 -1.67
C PRO A 222 16.31 -18.85 -1.14
N ALA A 223 15.02 -18.65 -1.38
CA ALA A 223 13.96 -19.61 -1.13
C ALA A 223 12.97 -19.62 -2.29
N ALA A 224 12.66 -20.80 -2.81
CA ALA A 224 11.51 -20.97 -3.69
C ALA A 224 10.23 -20.95 -2.83
N VAL A 225 9.26 -20.14 -3.23
CA VAL A 225 8.06 -19.90 -2.45
C VAL A 225 6.79 -20.08 -3.26
N THR A 226 5.73 -20.43 -2.54
CA THR A 226 4.35 -20.46 -3.05
C THR A 226 3.42 -19.82 -2.04
N GLY A 227 2.26 -19.36 -2.49
CA GLY A 227 1.27 -18.80 -1.56
C GLY A 227 0.15 -18.03 -2.24
N LYS A 228 -0.39 -17.06 -1.54
CA LYS A 228 -1.49 -16.20 -1.99
C LYS A 228 -1.10 -14.76 -1.94
N ALA A 229 -1.68 -13.94 -2.83
CA ALA A 229 -1.50 -12.51 -2.78
C ALA A 229 -2.84 -11.78 -2.96
N TRP A 230 -2.82 -10.54 -2.54
CA TRP A 230 -3.88 -9.56 -2.68
C TRP A 230 -3.31 -8.33 -3.38
N MET A 231 -4.01 -7.78 -4.35
CA MET A 231 -3.68 -6.52 -4.96
C MET A 231 -4.81 -5.53 -4.77
N ASP A 232 -4.45 -4.30 -4.43
CA ASP A 232 -5.33 -3.15 -4.43
C ASP A 232 -4.91 -2.12 -5.48
N ARG A 233 -5.89 -1.57 -6.14
CA ARG A 233 -5.78 -0.46 -7.04
C ARG A 233 -6.76 0.62 -6.61
N GLU A 234 -6.23 1.77 -6.25
CA GLU A 234 -7.04 2.81 -5.65
C GLU A 234 -6.56 4.20 -6.08
N TRP A 235 -7.48 5.13 -6.34
CA TRP A 235 -7.15 6.51 -6.64
C TRP A 235 -8.19 7.48 -6.08
N SER A 236 -7.72 8.68 -5.73
CA SER A 236 -8.53 9.72 -5.12
C SER A 236 -7.88 11.09 -5.24
N SER A 237 -8.67 12.12 -5.02
CA SER A 237 -8.18 13.48 -4.80
C SER A 237 -8.24 13.91 -3.34
N GLN A 238 -8.96 13.16 -2.49
CA GLN A 238 -9.20 13.48 -1.08
C GLN A 238 -9.28 12.19 -0.24
N PRO A 239 -8.17 11.50 0.01
CA PRO A 239 -8.20 10.20 0.69
C PRO A 239 -8.55 10.30 2.17
N LEU A 240 -8.17 11.37 2.86
CA LEU A 240 -8.41 11.57 4.29
C LEU A 240 -9.11 12.89 4.57
N ALA A 241 -9.98 12.90 5.58
CA ALA A 241 -10.51 14.12 6.18
C ALA A 241 -9.49 14.75 7.12
N SER A 242 -9.62 16.06 7.38
CA SER A 242 -8.66 16.82 8.21
C SER A 242 -8.56 16.36 9.66
N ASP A 243 -9.57 15.65 10.14
CA ASP A 243 -9.64 15.06 11.49
C ASP A 243 -9.24 13.58 11.52
N GLN A 244 -8.87 12.99 10.39
CA GLN A 244 -8.38 11.63 10.31
C GLN A 244 -6.85 11.60 10.47
N THR A 245 -6.37 10.74 11.37
CA THR A 245 -4.95 10.66 11.75
C THR A 245 -4.20 9.54 11.05
N GLY A 246 -4.90 8.59 10.45
CA GLY A 246 -4.32 7.42 9.78
C GLY A 246 -5.35 6.31 9.65
N TRP A 247 -4.90 5.17 9.16
CA TRP A 247 -5.76 4.00 8.98
C TRP A 247 -5.11 2.72 9.47
N ASP A 248 -5.96 1.72 9.68
CA ASP A 248 -5.62 0.32 9.87
C ASP A 248 -6.38 -0.46 8.80
N TRP A 249 -5.67 -1.11 7.89
CA TRP A 249 -6.22 -1.84 6.78
C TRP A 249 -5.87 -3.33 6.87
N PHE A 250 -6.83 -4.19 6.51
CA PHE A 250 -6.69 -5.63 6.52
C PHE A 250 -7.18 -6.24 5.22
N SER A 251 -6.38 -7.15 4.64
CA SER A 251 -6.83 -8.11 3.64
C SER A 251 -6.73 -9.51 4.23
N LEU A 252 -7.83 -10.26 4.20
CA LEU A 252 -7.91 -11.57 4.83
C LEU A 252 -8.34 -12.63 3.82
N HIS A 253 -7.59 -13.71 3.78
CA HIS A 253 -7.88 -14.94 3.04
C HIS A 253 -8.33 -15.99 4.04
N LEU A 254 -9.62 -16.29 4.09
CA LEU A 254 -10.16 -17.32 4.97
C LEU A 254 -9.85 -18.71 4.40
N ASP A 255 -9.54 -19.67 5.27
CA ASP A 255 -9.28 -21.06 4.87
C ASP A 255 -10.52 -21.71 4.26
N SER A 256 -11.69 -21.24 4.62
CA SER A 256 -12.97 -21.63 4.03
C SER A 256 -13.17 -21.13 2.59
N GLY A 257 -12.34 -20.19 2.10
CA GLY A 257 -12.30 -19.72 0.71
C GLY A 257 -12.83 -18.33 0.48
N GLU A 258 -13.57 -17.74 1.42
CA GLU A 258 -14.02 -16.36 1.38
C GLU A 258 -12.83 -15.40 1.55
N LYS A 259 -13.08 -14.13 1.22
CA LYS A 259 -12.14 -13.04 1.42
C LYS A 259 -12.81 -11.90 2.18
N LEU A 260 -12.02 -11.14 2.91
CA LEU A 260 -12.51 -10.00 3.65
C LEU A 260 -11.50 -8.85 3.56
N MET A 261 -11.95 -7.69 3.09
CA MET A 261 -11.22 -6.44 3.20
C MET A 261 -11.88 -5.59 4.27
N LEU A 262 -11.09 -5.04 5.17
CA LEU A 262 -11.52 -4.12 6.22
C LEU A 262 -10.58 -2.95 6.31
N PHE A 263 -11.11 -1.78 6.62
CA PHE A 263 -10.29 -0.68 7.12
C PHE A 263 -11.00 0.11 8.23
N ARG A 264 -10.18 0.69 9.09
CA ARG A 264 -10.58 1.66 10.09
C ARG A 264 -9.79 2.94 9.89
N LEU A 265 -10.48 4.05 9.64
CA LEU A 265 -9.88 5.37 9.62
C LEU A 265 -10.03 5.99 11.01
N ARG A 266 -8.90 6.27 11.66
CA ARG A 266 -8.86 6.82 13.00
C ARG A 266 -9.13 8.31 12.97
N GLN A 267 -10.03 8.78 13.85
CA GLN A 267 -10.38 10.18 14.00
C GLN A 267 -9.87 10.74 15.32
N THR A 268 -9.58 12.03 15.35
CA THR A 268 -9.07 12.73 16.54
C THR A 268 -10.06 12.74 17.71
N ASP A 269 -11.36 12.61 17.43
CA ASP A 269 -12.41 12.52 18.43
C ASP A 269 -12.71 11.09 18.93
N GLY A 270 -12.00 10.10 18.36
CA GLY A 270 -12.16 8.68 18.69
C GLY A 270 -13.33 7.99 17.97
N ASN A 271 -14.18 8.72 17.23
CA ASN A 271 -15.28 8.15 16.45
C ASN A 271 -14.76 7.62 15.10
N ASN A 272 -14.09 6.46 15.12
CA ASN A 272 -13.44 5.89 13.95
C ASN A 272 -14.46 5.50 12.88
N TYR A 273 -14.12 5.77 11.63
CA TYR A 273 -14.88 5.31 10.48
C TYR A 273 -14.39 3.92 10.04
N CYS A 274 -15.26 2.93 10.08
CA CYS A 274 -14.95 1.57 9.61
C CYS A 274 -15.70 1.26 8.32
N SER A 275 -15.09 0.48 7.45
CA SER A 275 -15.74 -0.07 6.26
C SER A 275 -15.13 -1.42 5.92
N GLY A 276 -15.87 -2.25 5.21
CA GLY A 276 -15.39 -3.54 4.77
C GLY A 276 -16.27 -4.17 3.72
N ASN A 277 -15.69 -5.12 3.01
CA ASN A 277 -16.37 -5.95 2.02
C ASN A 277 -16.10 -7.42 2.31
N TRP A 278 -17.18 -8.17 2.48
CA TRP A 278 -17.15 -9.61 2.43
C TRP A 278 -17.22 -10.08 1.00
N ILE A 279 -16.34 -10.99 0.62
CA ILE A 279 -16.27 -11.59 -0.72
C ILE A 279 -16.49 -13.09 -0.56
N SER A 280 -17.64 -13.56 -0.97
CA SER A 280 -18.00 -14.98 -0.87
C SER A 280 -17.17 -15.85 -1.83
N ARG A 281 -17.22 -17.16 -1.62
CA ARG A 281 -16.45 -18.10 -2.44
C ARG A 281 -16.76 -18.04 -3.93
N ASP A 282 -17.98 -17.66 -4.30
CA ASP A 282 -18.40 -17.48 -5.69
C ASP A 282 -18.06 -16.08 -6.25
N GLY A 283 -17.41 -15.22 -5.45
CA GLY A 283 -16.95 -13.90 -5.86
C GLY A 283 -17.96 -12.78 -5.70
N LYS A 284 -19.15 -13.06 -5.12
CA LYS A 284 -20.11 -12.01 -4.82
C LYS A 284 -19.63 -11.18 -3.64
N THR A 285 -19.83 -9.87 -3.74
CA THR A 285 -19.44 -8.91 -2.69
C THR A 285 -20.65 -8.46 -1.88
N ALA A 286 -20.44 -8.27 -0.59
CA ALA A 286 -21.40 -7.64 0.30
C ALA A 286 -20.66 -6.60 1.15
N GLN A 287 -21.13 -5.36 1.10
CA GLN A 287 -20.60 -4.31 1.95
C GLN A 287 -21.06 -4.54 3.39
N ILE A 288 -20.14 -4.37 4.35
CA ILE A 288 -20.40 -4.53 5.77
C ILE A 288 -20.68 -3.14 6.35
N ALA A 289 -21.78 -3.02 7.09
CA ALA A 289 -22.12 -1.77 7.75
C ALA A 289 -21.06 -1.39 8.80
N SER A 290 -20.65 -0.13 8.84
CA SER A 290 -19.62 0.37 9.76
C SER A 290 -19.94 0.02 11.23
N ALA A 291 -21.19 0.11 11.64
CA ALA A 291 -21.64 -0.20 13.00
C ALA A 291 -21.49 -1.69 13.38
N ASP A 292 -21.41 -2.58 12.39
CA ASP A 292 -21.23 -4.02 12.61
C ASP A 292 -19.76 -4.43 12.72
N ILE A 293 -18.84 -3.58 12.31
CA ILE A 293 -17.39 -3.84 12.34
C ILE A 293 -16.81 -3.39 13.68
N LYS A 294 -16.28 -4.34 14.45
CA LYS A 294 -15.57 -4.07 15.69
C LYS A 294 -14.12 -4.49 15.54
N MET A 295 -13.20 -3.52 15.57
CA MET A 295 -11.76 -3.71 15.45
C MET A 295 -11.11 -3.20 16.74
N THR A 296 -10.65 -4.11 17.59
CA THR A 296 -10.12 -3.81 18.92
C THR A 296 -8.64 -4.16 18.98
N PRO A 297 -7.74 -3.16 19.16
CA PRO A 297 -6.32 -3.42 19.37
C PRO A 297 -6.10 -4.12 20.72
N LYS A 298 -5.18 -5.12 20.75
CA LYS A 298 -4.83 -5.88 21.95
C LYS A 298 -3.40 -5.61 22.40
N ALA A 299 -2.43 -6.29 21.79
CA ALA A 299 -1.03 -6.15 22.16
C ALA A 299 -0.41 -4.92 21.51
N LEU A 300 0.22 -4.10 22.31
CA LEU A 300 1.02 -2.97 21.87
C LEU A 300 2.50 -3.32 21.94
N ILE A 301 3.23 -2.94 20.92
CA ILE A 301 4.70 -2.94 20.96
C ILE A 301 5.24 -1.52 20.78
N GLU A 302 6.44 -1.30 21.25
CA GLU A 302 7.15 -0.04 21.04
C GLU A 302 8.21 -0.20 19.95
N ILE A 303 8.12 0.64 18.91
CA ILE A 303 9.12 0.75 17.85
C ILE A 303 9.40 2.22 17.61
N GLU A 304 10.66 2.63 17.72
CA GLU A 304 11.10 4.02 17.50
C GLU A 304 10.29 5.05 18.32
N GLY A 305 9.94 4.71 19.55
CA GLY A 305 9.15 5.56 20.45
C GLY A 305 7.64 5.62 20.15
N ARG A 306 7.16 4.83 19.18
CA ARG A 306 5.76 4.70 18.82
C ARG A 306 5.13 3.46 19.42
N LYS A 307 3.91 3.57 19.91
CA LYS A 307 3.12 2.41 20.40
C LYS A 307 2.21 1.91 19.29
N LEU A 308 2.48 0.72 18.79
CA LEU A 308 1.81 0.11 17.64
C LEU A 308 0.97 -1.10 18.09
N PRO A 309 -0.33 -1.14 17.77
CA PRO A 309 -1.18 -2.29 18.08
C PRO A 309 -1.00 -3.37 17.02
N VAL A 310 -0.17 -4.36 17.29
CA VAL A 310 0.17 -5.40 16.31
C VAL A 310 -0.71 -6.65 16.38
N THR A 311 -1.54 -6.78 17.43
CA THR A 311 -2.51 -7.86 17.59
C THR A 311 -3.90 -7.27 17.74
N TRP A 312 -4.89 -7.88 17.09
CA TRP A 312 -6.22 -7.34 16.97
C TRP A 312 -7.30 -8.39 17.19
N ASP A 313 -8.34 -8.03 17.91
CA ASP A 313 -9.63 -8.73 17.85
C ASP A 313 -10.54 -8.05 16.81
N ILE A 314 -11.06 -8.83 15.89
CA ILE A 314 -12.02 -8.38 14.89
C ILE A 314 -13.30 -9.18 15.05
N ALA A 315 -14.43 -8.48 15.21
CA ALA A 315 -15.75 -9.10 15.28
C ALA A 315 -16.72 -8.43 14.30
N ILE A 316 -17.46 -9.26 13.57
CA ILE A 316 -18.54 -8.86 12.65
C ILE A 316 -19.72 -9.78 12.92
N PRO A 317 -20.63 -9.39 13.84
CA PRO A 317 -21.75 -10.22 14.28
C PRO A 317 -22.65 -10.74 13.15
N SER A 318 -22.94 -9.94 12.14
CA SER A 318 -23.77 -10.36 10.98
C SER A 318 -23.18 -11.52 10.19
N LEU A 319 -21.84 -11.71 10.26
CA LEU A 319 -21.11 -12.79 9.62
C LEU A 319 -20.73 -13.92 10.59
N ALA A 320 -21.20 -13.86 11.84
CA ALA A 320 -20.75 -14.74 12.92
C ALA A 320 -19.20 -14.83 13.01
N LEU A 321 -18.50 -13.74 12.65
CA LEU A 321 -17.05 -13.68 12.66
C LEU A 321 -16.56 -13.06 13.97
N ALA A 322 -15.67 -13.78 14.65
CA ALA A 322 -14.92 -13.32 15.81
C ALA A 322 -13.52 -13.98 15.75
N ILE A 323 -12.53 -13.19 15.41
CA ILE A 323 -11.15 -13.66 15.14
C ILE A 323 -10.12 -12.83 15.89
N GLU A 324 -9.00 -13.43 16.23
CA GLU A 324 -7.80 -12.76 16.68
C GLU A 324 -6.74 -12.80 15.57
N CYS A 325 -6.22 -11.61 15.22
CA CYS A 325 -5.16 -11.44 14.23
C CYS A 325 -3.83 -11.25 14.93
N VAL A 326 -2.82 -12.03 14.53
CA VAL A 326 -1.46 -11.97 15.07
C VAL A 326 -0.44 -11.81 13.94
N PRO A 327 0.59 -10.98 14.10
CA PRO A 327 1.60 -10.76 13.07
C PRO A 327 2.58 -11.92 12.98
N LEU A 328 3.09 -12.20 11.76
CA LEU A 328 4.25 -13.08 11.57
C LEU A 328 5.49 -12.49 12.26
N ASN A 329 5.70 -11.20 12.13
CA ASN A 329 6.76 -10.45 12.80
C ASN A 329 6.17 -9.15 13.37
N ALA A 330 6.15 -9.02 14.68
CA ALA A 330 5.63 -7.82 15.33
C ALA A 330 6.42 -6.55 14.97
N ARG A 331 7.67 -6.67 14.52
CA ARG A 331 8.56 -5.57 14.14
C ARG A 331 8.59 -5.25 12.64
N SER A 332 7.50 -5.48 11.92
CA SER A 332 7.36 -5.17 10.49
C SER A 332 7.17 -3.66 10.25
N TRP A 333 8.09 -2.85 10.79
CA TRP A 333 8.09 -1.41 10.66
C TRP A 333 8.82 -0.96 9.42
N MET A 334 8.13 -0.20 8.57
CA MET A 334 8.66 0.46 7.38
C MET A 334 9.15 1.85 7.79
N GLY A 335 10.43 2.00 8.14
CA GLY A 335 11.06 3.28 8.50
C GLY A 335 11.37 4.15 7.28
N THR A 336 10.44 4.26 6.37
CA THR A 336 10.51 5.05 5.12
C THR A 336 10.30 6.55 5.40
N SER A 337 10.37 7.40 4.38
CA SER A 337 10.06 8.85 4.47
C SER A 337 8.67 9.11 5.03
N PHE A 338 7.74 8.17 4.82
CA PHE A 338 6.41 8.13 5.41
C PHE A 338 6.23 6.81 6.16
N PRO A 339 6.66 6.77 7.42
CA PRO A 339 6.79 5.50 8.14
C PRO A 339 5.43 4.92 8.53
N TYR A 340 5.34 3.59 8.43
CA TYR A 340 4.14 2.81 8.76
C TYR A 340 4.51 1.38 9.14
N TRP A 341 3.59 0.66 9.74
CA TRP A 341 3.75 -0.77 10.01
C TRP A 341 3.04 -1.57 8.93
N GLU A 342 3.71 -2.57 8.38
CA GLU A 342 3.12 -3.42 7.35
C GLU A 342 3.68 -4.84 7.38
N GLY A 343 2.81 -5.84 7.49
CA GLY A 343 3.26 -7.22 7.55
C GLY A 343 2.18 -8.27 7.41
N PRO A 344 2.62 -9.51 7.10
CA PRO A 344 1.73 -10.66 7.05
C PRO A 344 1.22 -11.00 8.45
N ILE A 345 -0.04 -11.40 8.50
CA ILE A 345 -0.73 -11.85 9.72
C ILE A 345 -1.34 -13.23 9.50
N SER A 346 -1.53 -13.96 10.59
CA SER A 346 -2.46 -15.09 10.65
C SER A 346 -3.60 -14.75 11.58
N PHE A 347 -4.72 -15.44 11.44
CA PHE A 347 -5.83 -15.27 12.34
C PHE A 347 -6.52 -16.58 12.67
N GLY A 348 -7.14 -16.62 13.85
CA GLY A 348 -7.90 -17.76 14.35
C GLY A 348 -9.07 -17.33 15.20
N GLY A 349 -9.96 -18.28 15.52
CA GLY A 349 -11.18 -18.04 16.27
C GLY A 349 -12.37 -18.73 15.62
N SER A 350 -13.45 -18.01 15.32
CA SER A 350 -14.59 -18.56 14.58
C SER A 350 -14.20 -18.93 13.14
N HIS A 351 -13.20 -18.28 12.59
CA HIS A 351 -12.62 -18.52 11.27
C HIS A 351 -11.09 -18.50 11.40
N ALA A 352 -10.39 -19.17 10.47
CA ALA A 352 -8.93 -19.17 10.41
C ALA A 352 -8.46 -18.78 9.02
N GLY A 353 -7.20 -18.33 8.92
CA GLY A 353 -6.60 -17.99 7.65
C GLY A 353 -5.36 -17.12 7.78
N LEU A 354 -4.97 -16.54 6.64
CA LEU A 354 -3.83 -15.65 6.49
C LEU A 354 -4.28 -14.30 5.92
N GLY A 355 -3.52 -13.26 6.19
CA GLY A 355 -3.82 -11.94 5.67
C GLY A 355 -2.64 -10.99 5.77
N TYR A 356 -2.93 -9.73 5.52
CA TYR A 356 -1.99 -8.62 5.69
C TYR A 356 -2.63 -7.51 6.50
N LEU A 357 -1.81 -6.83 7.28
CA LEU A 357 -2.18 -5.66 8.06
C LEU A 357 -1.24 -4.52 7.67
N GLU A 358 -1.83 -3.35 7.41
CA GLU A 358 -1.13 -2.08 7.25
C GLU A 358 -1.67 -1.07 8.26
N MET A 359 -0.78 -0.33 8.93
CA MET A 359 -1.15 0.67 9.91
C MET A 359 -0.33 1.93 9.72
N THR A 360 -1.00 3.06 9.49
CA THR A 360 -0.36 4.36 9.28
C THR A 360 -0.71 5.35 10.39
N GLY A 361 0.10 6.39 10.59
CA GLY A 361 -0.25 7.51 11.47
C GLY A 361 -0.18 7.23 12.98
N TYR A 362 0.71 6.34 13.40
CA TYR A 362 1.03 6.06 14.81
C TYR A 362 2.24 6.81 15.31
#